data_ad8d51592d2d114b74eb9843646a5f23
#
_entry.id   ad8d51592d2d114b74eb9843646a5f23
#
_cell.length_a   1.000
_cell.length_b   1.000
_cell.length_c   1.000
_cell.angle_alpha   90.00
_cell.angle_beta   90.00
_cell.angle_gamma   90.00
#
_symmetry.space_group_name_H-M   'P 1'
#
loop_
_entity.id
_entity.type
_entity.pdbx_description
1 polymer ?
#
loop_
_entity_poly.entity_id
_entity_poly.type
_entity_poly.pdbx_seq_one_letter_code
_entity_poly.pdbx_strand_id
1 'polypeptide(L)'
;MFVVHKSHIGALMLATGLLGTMNIPASAAVSLAGRVQAGGSPVAGSTVTLWAASAAEPRQLAQTRAGSDGRFNLRSDATPASDVSLYLTAAGGVPIGKTGDDNAAIAFLTVLGNKAPPEATINELTTVVSVWTHNQFIDGTAIKGHPLSLKIAAGNVPSFVALQSGGWGTTIQDPLNSGQTPTMANFATLANVLAGCATRVIPDACSKLYGAVAPPTRKLALSGQGTDLTDTLTAAQSIAQYPWYKPERLFALMAEFYPVPEGKTMRPVPFMPYLGFPPSAWVLPPKFDGGGYRAGGKAMFDSEGNLWVGDNFTIGWQGQDKLWQGNATKFDPNGKPLSPLTTGFAGGGMQGGTFGNAVDGKDNAWFGNYGGKSIAAFDKNGKPLTPPEGITFDGKLGLMQGIIATPSGDVFALGVSKNQLVHFPKGDWTKGRILCEGRDVEPCKSFLGPFHLGIDQQDRIWVTNALGGHVTRFPASDPSKAEKFSTGWSGSGLGIDSQGNVLGSSIRGELLIADLLLTAKMGGNADERLTRAMAKQTGRNGGSVTLLRPDGSEFTGSPFSGGGLPGPWAATIDGNDNVWVSNFAAPNSPLT
;
A
#
# COMPACT_ATOMS: atom_id res chain seq x y z
N MET A 1 61.83 -7.50 -31.81
CA MET A 1 62.97 -7.38 -32.81
C MET A 1 62.35 -7.04 -34.14
N PHE A 2 62.72 -5.89 -34.70
CA PHE A 2 62.43 -5.34 -36.04
C PHE A 2 60.97 -4.95 -36.35
N VAL A 3 60.56 -3.73 -36.41
CA VAL A 3 61.03 -2.41 -36.98
C VAL A 3 60.63 -2.25 -38.47
N VAL A 4 59.67 -1.30 -38.72
CA VAL A 4 59.66 -0.17 -39.70
C VAL A 4 59.45 -0.53 -41.17
N HIS A 5 58.58 0.12 -41.96
CA HIS A 5 58.63 1.53 -42.41
C HIS A 5 57.40 1.95 -43.25
N LYS A 6 57.11 3.18 -43.20
CA LYS A 6 56.29 4.15 -43.97
C LYS A 6 56.16 3.94 -45.49
N SER A 7 55.03 4.37 -46.04
CA SER A 7 55.07 5.47 -47.04
C SER A 7 53.66 5.99 -47.37
N HIS A 8 53.56 7.29 -47.49
CA HIS A 8 52.43 8.11 -47.91
C HIS A 8 52.05 7.92 -49.35
N ILE A 9 50.73 8.13 -49.68
CA ILE A 9 50.28 8.96 -50.83
C ILE A 9 48.85 9.39 -50.51
N GLY A 10 48.60 10.69 -50.56
CA GLY A 10 47.29 11.31 -50.33
C GLY A 10 46.37 11.17 -51.52
N ALA A 11 45.11 11.06 -51.24
CA ALA A 11 44.03 11.38 -52.16
C ALA A 11 43.00 12.24 -51.42
N LEU A 12 42.95 13.50 -51.82
CA LEU A 12 41.99 14.47 -51.39
C LEU A 12 40.64 14.12 -52.06
N MET A 13 39.67 13.57 -51.28
CA MET A 13 38.28 13.49 -51.73
C MET A 13 37.46 14.53 -50.96
N LEU A 14 36.92 15.48 -51.73
CA LEU A 14 35.86 16.38 -51.28
C LEU A 14 34.63 15.55 -50.91
N ALA A 15 34.38 15.40 -49.63
CA ALA A 15 33.09 14.90 -49.12
C ALA A 15 32.17 16.12 -48.98
N THR A 16 31.26 16.29 -49.97
CA THR A 16 30.07 17.13 -49.81
C THR A 16 29.23 16.60 -48.69
N GLY A 17 29.27 17.28 -47.54
CA GLY A 17 28.44 16.95 -46.39
C GLY A 17 26.97 17.20 -46.71
N LEU A 18 26.19 16.14 -46.88
CA LEU A 18 24.76 16.19 -46.62
C LEU A 18 24.58 16.42 -45.13
N LEU A 19 24.28 17.66 -44.74
CA LEU A 19 23.66 17.98 -43.46
C LEU A 19 22.26 17.33 -43.46
N GLY A 20 22.20 16.07 -43.13
CA GLY A 20 20.96 15.43 -42.71
C GLY A 20 20.50 16.14 -41.43
N THR A 21 19.45 16.95 -41.53
CA THR A 21 18.70 17.43 -40.37
C THR A 21 18.22 16.18 -39.62
N MET A 22 18.94 15.81 -38.55
CA MET A 22 18.37 14.89 -37.55
C MET A 22 17.10 15.60 -37.08
N ASN A 23 15.95 15.12 -37.53
CA ASN A 23 14.68 15.36 -36.87
C ASN A 23 14.80 14.74 -35.49
N ILE A 24 15.28 15.52 -34.52
CA ILE A 24 15.07 15.23 -33.11
C ILE A 24 13.54 15.23 -33.00
N PRO A 25 12.90 14.10 -32.62
CA PRO A 25 11.46 14.08 -32.44
C PRO A 25 11.13 15.18 -31.46
N ALA A 26 10.30 16.15 -31.90
CA ALA A 26 9.85 17.21 -31.03
C ALA A 26 9.26 16.55 -29.79
N SER A 27 9.90 16.81 -28.67
CA SER A 27 9.47 16.40 -27.35
C SER A 27 7.98 16.69 -27.19
N ALA A 28 7.15 15.68 -26.97
CA ALA A 28 5.71 15.83 -26.97
C ALA A 28 5.29 16.79 -25.83
N ALA A 29 4.87 17.99 -26.22
CA ALA A 29 4.33 18.99 -25.32
C ALA A 29 3.13 18.39 -24.56
N VAL A 30 3.03 18.63 -23.25
CA VAL A 30 1.84 18.27 -22.48
C VAL A 30 0.74 19.29 -22.85
N SER A 31 -0.36 18.80 -23.43
CA SER A 31 -1.56 19.59 -23.68
C SER A 31 -2.74 18.95 -22.95
N LEU A 32 -3.40 19.71 -22.09
CA LEU A 32 -4.46 19.24 -21.23
C LEU A 32 -5.58 20.29 -21.14
N ALA A 33 -6.80 19.91 -21.50
CA ALA A 33 -8.00 20.68 -21.21
C ALA A 33 -8.65 20.19 -19.92
N GLY A 34 -9.54 20.98 -19.33
CA GLY A 34 -10.28 20.51 -18.16
C GLY A 34 -11.23 21.53 -17.59
N ARG A 35 -11.74 21.21 -16.41
CA ARG A 35 -12.65 22.08 -15.64
C ARG A 35 -12.38 21.99 -14.14
N VAL A 36 -12.67 23.08 -13.44
CA VAL A 36 -12.70 23.13 -11.98
C VAL A 36 -14.17 23.18 -11.54
N GLN A 37 -14.54 22.35 -10.59
CA GLN A 37 -15.90 22.28 -10.04
C GLN A 37 -15.86 22.24 -8.52
N ALA A 38 -16.89 22.82 -7.88
CA ALA A 38 -17.16 22.71 -6.45
C ALA A 38 -18.64 22.40 -6.21
N GLY A 39 -18.95 21.35 -5.47
CA GLY A 39 -20.32 20.89 -5.25
C GLY A 39 -21.08 20.60 -6.55
N GLY A 40 -20.37 20.18 -7.61
CA GLY A 40 -20.92 19.94 -8.94
C GLY A 40 -21.04 21.19 -9.81
N SER A 41 -20.88 22.41 -9.28
CA SER A 41 -20.93 23.66 -10.03
C SER A 41 -19.53 24.07 -10.53
N PRO A 42 -19.42 24.65 -11.75
CA PRO A 42 -18.13 25.17 -12.24
C PRO A 42 -17.59 26.27 -11.32
N VAL A 43 -16.25 26.36 -11.20
CA VAL A 43 -15.55 27.41 -10.42
C VAL A 43 -14.86 28.37 -11.37
N ALA A 44 -15.36 29.60 -11.46
CA ALA A 44 -14.79 30.65 -12.30
C ALA A 44 -13.53 31.26 -11.65
N GLY A 45 -12.52 31.57 -12.48
CA GLY A 45 -11.34 32.32 -12.06
C GLY A 45 -10.33 31.56 -11.20
N SER A 46 -10.51 30.27 -10.95
CA SER A 46 -9.56 29.45 -10.20
C SER A 46 -8.20 29.40 -10.90
N THR A 47 -7.11 29.52 -10.15
CA THR A 47 -5.75 29.36 -10.66
C THR A 47 -5.41 27.88 -10.74
N VAL A 48 -5.16 27.36 -11.94
CA VAL A 48 -4.84 25.96 -12.19
C VAL A 48 -3.38 25.82 -12.55
N THR A 49 -2.66 24.96 -11.83
CA THR A 49 -1.22 24.71 -12.03
C THR A 49 -0.96 23.23 -12.29
N LEU A 50 -0.16 22.95 -13.32
CA LEU A 50 0.35 21.61 -13.64
C LEU A 50 1.73 21.43 -13.02
N TRP A 51 1.92 20.33 -12.30
CA TRP A 51 3.14 19.98 -11.60
C TRP A 51 3.68 18.62 -12.04
N ALA A 52 5.00 18.43 -11.88
CA ALA A 52 5.68 17.15 -11.97
C ALA A 52 6.27 16.78 -10.62
N ALA A 53 5.81 15.70 -10.03
CA ALA A 53 6.31 15.12 -8.80
C ALA A 53 7.42 14.09 -9.09
N SER A 54 8.45 14.07 -8.25
CA SER A 54 9.56 13.12 -8.27
C SER A 54 10.10 12.91 -6.85
N ALA A 55 11.28 12.31 -6.70
CA ALA A 55 11.97 12.25 -5.40
C ALA A 55 12.47 13.62 -4.90
N ALA A 56 12.63 14.59 -5.81
CA ALA A 56 12.97 15.98 -5.49
C ALA A 56 11.71 16.84 -5.30
N GLU A 57 11.91 18.14 -5.00
CA GLU A 57 10.80 19.10 -4.94
C GLU A 57 10.02 19.13 -6.26
N PRO A 58 8.68 19.25 -6.20
CA PRO A 58 7.84 19.26 -7.38
C PRO A 58 8.14 20.46 -8.28
N ARG A 59 8.17 20.23 -9.59
CA ARG A 59 8.42 21.26 -10.58
C ARG A 59 7.13 21.73 -11.22
N GLN A 60 6.87 23.03 -11.18
CA GLN A 60 5.78 23.63 -11.94
C GLN A 60 6.09 23.54 -13.45
N LEU A 61 5.15 23.02 -14.23
CA LEU A 61 5.26 22.88 -15.68
C LEU A 61 4.48 23.95 -16.43
N ALA A 62 3.29 24.29 -15.96
CA ALA A 62 2.43 25.30 -16.57
C ALA A 62 1.42 25.83 -15.53
N GLN A 63 0.86 27.02 -15.82
CA GLN A 63 -0.20 27.61 -15.02
C GLN A 63 -1.18 28.38 -15.91
N THR A 64 -2.46 28.38 -15.56
CA THR A 64 -3.53 29.12 -16.23
C THR A 64 -4.63 29.51 -15.25
N ARG A 65 -5.61 30.28 -15.71
CA ARG A 65 -6.85 30.55 -14.96
C ARG A 65 -8.05 29.92 -15.63
N ALA A 66 -8.96 29.38 -14.81
CA ALA A 66 -10.24 28.88 -15.32
C ALA A 66 -11.11 30.05 -15.80
N GLY A 67 -11.79 29.84 -16.92
CA GLY A 67 -12.75 30.81 -17.49
C GLY A 67 -14.00 30.96 -16.61
N SER A 68 -14.92 31.81 -17.06
CA SER A 68 -16.21 32.06 -16.41
C SER A 68 -17.10 30.80 -16.32
N ASP A 69 -16.82 29.78 -17.14
CA ASP A 69 -17.51 28.48 -17.17
C ASP A 69 -16.72 27.38 -16.41
N GLY A 70 -15.67 27.74 -15.69
CA GLY A 70 -14.79 26.85 -14.97
C GLY A 70 -13.83 26.03 -15.84
N ARG A 71 -13.83 26.22 -17.17
CA ARG A 71 -12.95 25.50 -18.09
C ARG A 71 -11.56 26.12 -18.12
N PHE A 72 -10.55 25.27 -18.36
CA PHE A 72 -9.17 25.71 -18.55
C PHE A 72 -8.48 24.91 -19.66
N ASN A 73 -7.44 25.51 -20.23
CA ASN A 73 -6.49 24.84 -21.12
C ASN A 73 -5.08 25.09 -20.60
N LEU A 74 -4.31 24.03 -20.48
CA LEU A 74 -2.90 24.06 -20.07
C LEU A 74 -2.03 23.50 -21.18
N ARG A 75 -0.91 24.15 -21.43
CA ARG A 75 0.12 23.66 -22.33
C ARG A 75 1.49 23.85 -21.70
N SER A 76 2.31 22.81 -21.78
CA SER A 76 3.71 22.84 -21.37
C SER A 76 4.57 22.29 -22.50
N ASP A 77 5.60 23.05 -22.89
CA ASP A 77 6.59 22.58 -23.87
C ASP A 77 7.66 21.66 -23.22
N ALA A 78 7.62 21.52 -21.88
CA ALA A 78 8.47 20.59 -21.17
C ALA A 78 7.96 19.15 -21.33
N THR A 79 8.85 18.25 -21.75
CA THR A 79 8.58 16.81 -21.67
C THR A 79 8.88 16.33 -20.26
N PRO A 80 7.90 15.80 -19.56
CA PRO A 80 8.16 15.15 -18.28
C PRO A 80 9.02 13.89 -18.50
N ALA A 81 9.94 13.62 -17.59
CA ALA A 81 10.65 12.36 -17.57
C ALA A 81 9.66 11.21 -17.31
N SER A 82 9.98 10.00 -17.73
CA SER A 82 9.10 8.82 -17.64
C SER A 82 8.85 8.36 -16.19
N ASP A 83 9.67 8.80 -15.27
CA ASP A 83 9.66 8.46 -13.83
C ASP A 83 8.96 9.50 -12.95
N VAL A 84 8.34 10.53 -13.54
CA VAL A 84 7.59 11.53 -12.77
C VAL A 84 6.09 11.20 -12.75
N SER A 85 5.41 11.69 -11.72
CA SER A 85 3.95 11.70 -11.63
C SER A 85 3.42 13.12 -11.82
N LEU A 86 2.52 13.30 -12.78
CA LEU A 86 1.88 14.59 -13.07
C LEU A 86 0.68 14.79 -12.14
N TYR A 87 0.46 16.03 -11.74
CA TYR A 87 -0.74 16.40 -10.99
C TYR A 87 -1.14 17.85 -11.22
N LEU A 88 -2.41 18.16 -10.97
CA LEU A 88 -2.99 19.48 -11.04
C LEU A 88 -3.37 19.97 -9.65
N THR A 89 -3.17 21.25 -9.41
CA THR A 89 -3.78 21.98 -8.29
C THR A 89 -4.69 23.08 -8.82
N ALA A 90 -5.80 23.34 -8.13
CA ALA A 90 -6.68 24.46 -8.41
C ALA A 90 -6.88 25.26 -7.11
N ALA A 91 -6.66 26.58 -7.15
CA ALA A 91 -6.74 27.45 -5.98
C ALA A 91 -7.65 28.67 -6.23
N GLY A 92 -8.47 29.00 -5.24
CA GLY A 92 -9.39 30.12 -5.29
C GLY A 92 -10.51 29.96 -6.31
N GLY A 93 -11.17 31.05 -6.62
CA GLY A 93 -12.26 31.12 -7.58
C GLY A 93 -13.65 31.21 -6.94
N VAL A 94 -14.64 31.41 -7.80
CA VAL A 94 -16.04 31.58 -7.39
C VAL A 94 -16.90 30.49 -8.01
N PRO A 95 -17.52 29.60 -7.21
CA PRO A 95 -18.48 28.63 -7.72
C PRO A 95 -19.68 29.33 -8.38
N ILE A 96 -20.02 28.97 -9.61
CA ILE A 96 -21.10 29.60 -10.38
C ILE A 96 -22.44 29.36 -9.68
N GLY A 97 -23.26 30.41 -9.63
CA GLY A 97 -24.57 30.37 -8.93
C GLY A 97 -24.46 30.61 -7.42
N LYS A 98 -23.27 30.87 -6.92
CA LYS A 98 -23.05 31.32 -5.53
C LYS A 98 -22.75 32.83 -5.51
N THR A 99 -23.18 33.50 -4.49
CA THR A 99 -22.88 34.93 -4.25
C THR A 99 -21.61 35.04 -3.42
N GLY A 100 -20.79 36.06 -3.72
CA GLY A 100 -19.58 36.39 -2.97
C GLY A 100 -18.33 36.52 -3.85
N ASP A 101 -17.27 36.97 -3.19
CA ASP A 101 -15.93 37.12 -3.79
C ASP A 101 -15.18 35.80 -3.91
N ASP A 102 -13.98 35.87 -4.46
CA ASP A 102 -13.04 34.74 -4.54
C ASP A 102 -12.98 33.96 -3.23
N ASN A 103 -13.12 32.64 -3.32
CA ASN A 103 -13.05 31.77 -2.14
C ASN A 103 -11.63 31.20 -2.01
N ALA A 104 -10.77 31.92 -1.28
CA ALA A 104 -9.40 31.51 -1.01
C ALA A 104 -9.30 30.14 -0.27
N ALA A 105 -10.38 29.68 0.37
CA ALA A 105 -10.43 28.36 0.99
C ALA A 105 -10.56 27.20 -0.03
N ILE A 106 -10.84 27.50 -1.30
CA ILE A 106 -10.81 26.47 -2.36
C ILE A 106 -9.34 26.13 -2.67
N ALA A 107 -8.95 24.91 -2.37
CA ALA A 107 -7.74 24.29 -2.86
C ALA A 107 -8.05 22.81 -3.19
N PHE A 108 -7.93 22.47 -4.47
CA PHE A 108 -8.22 21.14 -4.97
C PHE A 108 -7.00 20.52 -5.65
N LEU A 109 -7.00 19.20 -5.71
CA LEU A 109 -5.91 18.38 -6.23
C LEU A 109 -6.45 17.28 -7.15
N THR A 110 -5.74 17.00 -8.24
CA THR A 110 -6.00 15.85 -9.11
C THR A 110 -4.68 15.25 -9.56
N VAL A 111 -4.38 14.04 -9.14
CA VAL A 111 -3.21 13.29 -9.64
C VAL A 111 -3.57 12.61 -10.95
N LEU A 112 -2.69 12.79 -11.95
CA LEU A 112 -2.85 12.30 -13.32
C LEU A 112 -2.01 11.04 -13.59
N GLY A 113 -0.96 10.81 -12.79
CA GLY A 113 0.02 9.75 -13.03
C GLY A 113 1.12 10.17 -14.03
N ASN A 114 1.79 9.20 -14.64
CA ASN A 114 2.95 9.45 -15.50
C ASN A 114 2.59 9.96 -16.90
N LYS A 115 1.31 10.00 -17.26
CA LYS A 115 0.81 10.48 -18.55
C LYS A 115 -0.42 11.34 -18.34
N ALA A 116 -0.38 12.58 -18.80
CA ALA A 116 -1.54 13.45 -18.78
C ALA A 116 -2.64 12.91 -19.71
N PRO A 117 -3.90 12.78 -19.23
CA PRO A 117 -5.03 12.53 -20.11
C PRO A 117 -5.32 13.80 -20.95
N PRO A 118 -6.05 13.68 -22.06
CA PRO A 118 -6.41 14.86 -22.88
C PRO A 118 -7.33 15.84 -22.13
N GLU A 119 -8.11 15.34 -21.18
CA GLU A 119 -9.03 16.13 -20.35
C GLU A 119 -9.04 15.66 -18.91
N ALA A 120 -9.11 16.60 -17.94
CA ALA A 120 -9.24 16.28 -16.51
C ALA A 120 -10.17 17.25 -15.78
N THR A 121 -10.90 16.73 -14.81
CA THR A 121 -11.71 17.52 -13.87
C THR A 121 -11.01 17.60 -12.53
N ILE A 122 -11.05 18.79 -11.92
CA ILE A 122 -10.52 19.05 -10.58
C ILE A 122 -11.71 19.39 -9.68
N ASN A 123 -11.97 18.57 -8.66
CA ASN A 123 -13.09 18.75 -7.74
C ASN A 123 -12.82 18.05 -6.39
N GLU A 124 -13.83 17.99 -5.52
CA GLU A 124 -13.73 17.35 -4.20
C GLU A 124 -13.43 15.85 -4.29
N LEU A 125 -14.06 15.13 -5.24
CA LEU A 125 -13.81 13.69 -5.41
C LEU A 125 -12.37 13.43 -5.83
N THR A 126 -11.87 14.17 -6.83
CA THR A 126 -10.48 14.03 -7.27
C THR A 126 -9.49 14.45 -6.17
N THR A 127 -9.86 15.45 -5.36
CA THR A 127 -9.04 15.90 -4.22
C THR A 127 -8.95 14.84 -3.14
N VAL A 128 -10.08 14.32 -2.68
CA VAL A 128 -10.09 13.28 -1.66
C VAL A 128 -9.27 12.07 -2.10
N VAL A 129 -9.52 11.51 -3.28
CA VAL A 129 -8.76 10.32 -3.72
C VAL A 129 -7.28 10.61 -3.90
N SER A 130 -6.91 11.76 -4.48
CA SER A 130 -5.51 12.11 -4.66
C SER A 130 -4.78 12.26 -3.33
N VAL A 131 -5.42 12.84 -2.32
CA VAL A 131 -4.87 12.96 -0.97
C VAL A 131 -4.75 11.57 -0.31
N TRP A 132 -5.79 10.73 -0.35
CA TRP A 132 -5.74 9.41 0.30
C TRP A 132 -4.70 8.49 -0.31
N THR A 133 -4.58 8.47 -1.65
CA THR A 133 -3.58 7.64 -2.32
C THR A 133 -2.15 8.16 -2.16
N HIS A 134 -1.98 9.48 -1.98
CA HIS A 134 -0.67 10.13 -1.82
C HIS A 134 -0.39 10.63 -0.40
N ASN A 135 -1.13 10.16 0.60
CA ASN A 135 -1.08 10.66 1.98
C ASN A 135 0.34 10.74 2.56
N GLN A 136 1.19 9.77 2.25
CA GLN A 136 2.58 9.72 2.71
C GLN A 136 3.57 10.52 1.83
N PHE A 137 3.11 11.13 0.74
CA PHE A 137 3.93 11.84 -0.24
C PHE A 137 3.55 13.30 -0.39
N ILE A 138 2.49 13.76 0.30
CA ILE A 138 1.91 15.09 0.09
C ILE A 138 2.09 15.98 1.33
N ASP A 139 2.49 17.23 1.09
CA ASP A 139 2.56 18.30 2.07
C ASP A 139 2.10 19.62 1.44
N GLY A 140 0.97 20.15 1.88
CA GLY A 140 0.31 21.27 1.20
C GLY A 140 0.02 20.93 -0.27
N THR A 141 0.61 21.66 -1.20
CA THR A 141 0.49 21.39 -2.64
C THR A 141 1.64 20.56 -3.21
N ALA A 142 2.65 20.26 -2.41
CA ALA A 142 3.83 19.54 -2.84
C ALA A 142 3.64 18.02 -2.75
N ILE A 143 3.85 17.31 -3.85
CA ILE A 143 3.92 15.84 -3.88
C ILE A 143 5.35 15.44 -4.24
N LYS A 144 6.00 14.64 -3.38
CA LYS A 144 7.34 14.10 -3.63
C LYS A 144 7.50 12.71 -3.03
N GLY A 145 8.24 11.85 -3.73
CA GLY A 145 8.48 10.48 -3.29
C GLY A 145 9.25 9.66 -4.32
N HIS A 146 9.63 8.47 -3.93
CA HIS A 146 10.30 7.55 -4.84
C HIS A 146 9.41 7.24 -6.06
N PRO A 147 9.94 7.19 -7.29
CA PRO A 147 9.15 7.00 -8.52
C PRO A 147 8.21 5.78 -8.49
N LEU A 148 8.67 4.63 -7.98
CA LEU A 148 7.84 3.43 -7.84
C LEU A 148 6.64 3.67 -6.91
N SER A 149 6.89 4.31 -5.77
CA SER A 149 5.84 4.60 -4.78
C SER A 149 4.79 5.57 -5.34
N LEU A 150 5.23 6.62 -6.05
CA LEU A 150 4.33 7.55 -6.74
C LEU A 150 3.54 6.87 -7.86
N LYS A 151 4.16 5.94 -8.61
CA LYS A 151 3.48 5.14 -9.63
C LYS A 151 2.37 4.27 -9.03
N ILE A 152 2.65 3.59 -7.92
CA ILE A 152 1.66 2.76 -7.20
C ILE A 152 0.51 3.62 -6.67
N ALA A 153 0.82 4.74 -6.03
CA ALA A 153 -0.17 5.66 -5.49
C ALA A 153 -1.08 6.23 -6.61
N ALA A 154 -0.49 6.71 -7.69
CA ALA A 154 -1.22 7.24 -8.85
C ALA A 154 -2.06 6.17 -9.56
N GLY A 155 -1.58 4.92 -9.60
CA GLY A 155 -2.28 3.78 -10.19
C GLY A 155 -3.61 3.47 -9.51
N ASN A 156 -3.78 3.86 -8.23
CA ASN A 156 -5.02 3.66 -7.49
C ASN A 156 -6.08 4.76 -7.72
N VAL A 157 -5.69 5.94 -8.20
CA VAL A 157 -6.63 7.06 -8.41
C VAL A 157 -7.79 6.71 -9.34
N PRO A 158 -7.58 6.07 -10.52
CA PRO A 158 -8.66 5.69 -11.42
C PRO A 158 -9.64 4.68 -10.85
N SER A 159 -9.26 3.92 -9.82
CA SER A 159 -10.18 2.99 -9.14
C SER A 159 -11.34 3.73 -8.46
N PHE A 160 -11.14 4.97 -8.04
CA PHE A 160 -12.12 5.78 -7.32
C PHE A 160 -12.80 6.84 -8.18
N VAL A 161 -12.07 7.49 -9.11
CA VAL A 161 -12.58 8.59 -9.92
C VAL A 161 -12.26 8.40 -11.39
N ALA A 162 -13.19 8.80 -12.25
CA ALA A 162 -12.97 8.98 -13.68
C ALA A 162 -12.40 10.39 -13.89
N LEU A 163 -11.10 10.49 -14.17
CA LEU A 163 -10.38 11.77 -14.24
C LEU A 163 -11.01 12.76 -15.20
N GLN A 164 -11.54 12.31 -16.33
CA GLN A 164 -12.14 13.17 -17.35
C GLN A 164 -13.41 13.86 -16.85
N SER A 165 -14.31 13.13 -16.18
CA SER A 165 -15.59 13.67 -15.71
C SER A 165 -15.51 14.22 -14.29
N GLY A 166 -14.53 13.80 -13.49
CA GLY A 166 -14.46 14.04 -12.04
C GLY A 166 -15.53 13.28 -11.25
N GLY A 167 -16.19 12.31 -11.88
CA GLY A 167 -17.20 11.44 -11.24
C GLY A 167 -16.61 10.12 -10.76
N TRP A 168 -17.47 9.17 -10.47
CA TRP A 168 -17.08 7.87 -9.92
C TRP A 168 -16.26 7.04 -10.91
N GLY A 169 -15.18 6.42 -10.43
CA GLY A 169 -14.41 5.41 -11.14
C GLY A 169 -15.14 4.07 -11.20
N THR A 170 -14.71 3.20 -12.10
CA THR A 170 -15.40 1.91 -12.32
C THR A 170 -15.26 0.97 -11.12
N THR A 171 -14.10 0.91 -10.49
CA THR A 171 -13.86 0.00 -9.35
C THR A 171 -14.72 0.35 -8.14
N ILE A 172 -14.84 1.65 -7.80
CA ILE A 172 -15.65 2.05 -6.63
C ILE A 172 -17.16 1.83 -6.86
N GLN A 173 -17.60 1.81 -8.11
CA GLN A 173 -18.99 1.50 -8.48
C GLN A 173 -19.29 0.00 -8.57
N ASP A 174 -18.26 -0.85 -8.66
CA ASP A 174 -18.44 -2.29 -8.66
C ASP A 174 -19.20 -2.74 -7.39
N PRO A 175 -20.16 -3.68 -7.49
CA PRO A 175 -20.92 -4.19 -6.34
C PRO A 175 -20.04 -4.66 -5.17
N LEU A 176 -18.84 -5.14 -5.45
CA LEU A 176 -17.86 -5.52 -4.42
C LEU A 176 -17.49 -4.34 -3.51
N ASN A 177 -17.46 -3.12 -4.06
CA ASN A 177 -17.11 -1.89 -3.32
C ASN A 177 -18.35 -1.06 -2.95
N SER A 178 -19.28 -0.86 -3.88
CA SER A 178 -20.46 -0.01 -3.67
C SER A 178 -21.54 -0.65 -2.78
N GLY A 179 -21.64 -1.99 -2.80
CA GLY A 179 -22.70 -2.72 -2.09
C GLY A 179 -22.21 -3.54 -0.88
N GLN A 180 -20.93 -3.94 -0.86
CA GLN A 180 -20.40 -4.80 0.20
C GLN A 180 -19.47 -4.08 1.19
N THR A 181 -19.09 -2.84 0.89
CA THR A 181 -18.25 -2.02 1.78
C THR A 181 -18.83 -0.62 1.92
N PRO A 182 -18.55 0.12 3.00
CA PRO A 182 -18.97 1.51 3.15
C PRO A 182 -18.05 2.50 2.39
N THR A 183 -17.07 2.03 1.61
CA THR A 183 -16.01 2.87 1.04
C THR A 183 -16.57 3.98 0.14
N MET A 184 -17.53 3.67 -0.73
CA MET A 184 -18.15 4.67 -1.61
C MET A 184 -18.92 5.73 -0.80
N ALA A 185 -19.64 5.33 0.25
CA ALA A 185 -20.37 6.25 1.11
C ALA A 185 -19.43 7.10 1.99
N ASN A 186 -18.34 6.52 2.51
CA ASN A 186 -17.27 7.26 3.17
C ASN A 186 -16.70 8.35 2.24
N PHE A 187 -16.36 7.95 1.03
CA PHE A 187 -15.78 8.83 0.01
C PHE A 187 -16.72 9.99 -0.33
N ALA A 188 -18.00 9.70 -0.63
CA ALA A 188 -19.00 10.72 -0.91
C ALA A 188 -19.19 11.67 0.28
N THR A 189 -19.22 11.16 1.51
CA THR A 189 -19.39 11.98 2.72
C THR A 189 -18.22 12.96 2.89
N LEU A 190 -16.98 12.50 2.69
CA LEU A 190 -15.80 13.36 2.70
C LEU A 190 -15.88 14.46 1.64
N ALA A 191 -16.23 14.09 0.40
CA ALA A 191 -16.39 15.06 -0.69
C ALA A 191 -17.50 16.09 -0.38
N ASN A 192 -18.62 15.67 0.20
CA ASN A 192 -19.71 16.55 0.59
C ASN A 192 -19.28 17.57 1.66
N VAL A 193 -18.51 17.15 2.65
CA VAL A 193 -18.03 18.05 3.72
C VAL A 193 -17.05 19.08 3.14
N LEU A 194 -16.15 18.68 2.24
CA LEU A 194 -15.28 19.63 1.52
C LEU A 194 -16.09 20.59 0.64
N ALA A 195 -17.11 20.09 -0.06
CA ALA A 195 -18.01 20.89 -0.89
C ALA A 195 -18.77 21.93 -0.06
N GLY A 196 -19.13 21.61 1.18
CA GLY A 196 -19.75 22.55 2.09
C GLY A 196 -18.93 23.80 2.34
N CYS A 197 -17.62 23.66 2.57
CA CYS A 197 -16.67 24.77 2.67
C CYS A 197 -16.46 25.46 1.31
N ALA A 198 -16.15 24.69 0.27
CA ALA A 198 -15.83 25.24 -1.05
C ALA A 198 -16.99 26.09 -1.63
N THR A 199 -18.23 25.67 -1.42
CA THR A 199 -19.43 26.38 -1.91
C THR A 199 -20.04 27.31 -0.87
N ARG A 200 -19.46 27.44 0.33
CA ARG A 200 -19.96 28.28 1.42
C ARG A 200 -21.46 28.03 1.68
N VAL A 201 -21.84 26.76 1.87
CA VAL A 201 -23.26 26.39 2.09
C VAL A 201 -23.86 27.10 3.31
N ILE A 202 -23.02 27.43 4.30
CA ILE A 202 -23.27 28.35 5.41
C ILE A 202 -22.04 29.27 5.57
N PRO A 203 -22.19 30.47 6.13
CA PRO A 203 -21.10 31.46 6.18
C PRO A 203 -19.80 30.99 6.84
N ASP A 204 -19.90 30.16 7.89
CA ASP A 204 -18.79 29.65 8.70
C ASP A 204 -18.39 28.20 8.35
N ALA A 205 -18.83 27.69 7.20
CA ALA A 205 -18.61 26.29 6.82
C ALA A 205 -17.14 25.87 6.86
N CYS A 206 -16.22 26.71 6.35
CA CYS A 206 -14.79 26.39 6.34
C CYS A 206 -14.21 26.38 7.76
N SER A 207 -14.57 27.35 8.61
CA SER A 207 -14.11 27.39 10.01
C SER A 207 -14.59 26.15 10.79
N LYS A 208 -15.82 25.71 10.55
CA LYS A 208 -16.37 24.49 11.15
C LYS A 208 -15.62 23.23 10.66
N LEU A 209 -15.32 23.15 9.35
CA LEU A 209 -14.52 22.08 8.79
C LEU A 209 -13.16 22.02 9.49
N TYR A 210 -12.44 23.13 9.57
CA TYR A 210 -11.10 23.16 10.18
C TYR A 210 -11.14 22.79 11.67
N GLY A 211 -12.13 23.27 12.40
CA GLY A 211 -12.33 22.91 13.81
C GLY A 211 -12.63 21.43 14.04
N ALA A 212 -13.27 20.76 13.07
CA ALA A 212 -13.61 19.34 13.17
C ALA A 212 -12.41 18.40 12.91
N VAL A 213 -11.43 18.84 12.11
CA VAL A 213 -10.36 17.95 11.59
C VAL A 213 -8.97 18.22 12.16
N ALA A 214 -8.79 19.25 12.98
CA ALA A 214 -7.49 19.62 13.53
C ALA A 214 -7.21 18.90 14.85
N PRO A 215 -6.29 17.90 14.89
CA PRO A 215 -5.77 17.40 16.16
C PRO A 215 -4.82 18.44 16.80
N PRO A 216 -4.72 18.47 18.15
CA PRO A 216 -3.91 19.47 18.86
C PRO A 216 -2.42 19.48 18.51
N THR A 217 -1.91 18.36 18.03
CA THR A 217 -0.48 18.14 17.74
C THR A 217 -0.25 17.75 16.28
N ARG A 218 -1.03 18.31 15.37
CA ARG A 218 -0.90 17.99 13.94
C ARG A 218 0.50 18.30 13.43
N LYS A 219 1.11 17.31 12.77
CA LYS A 219 2.34 17.46 11.99
C LYS A 219 2.09 16.92 10.58
N LEU A 220 2.56 17.62 9.57
CA LEU A 220 2.54 17.11 8.20
C LEU A 220 3.66 16.09 7.99
N ALA A 221 3.39 15.10 7.16
CA ALA A 221 4.27 13.96 6.93
C ALA A 221 5.69 14.32 6.51
N LEU A 222 5.82 15.29 5.60
CA LEU A 222 7.11 15.65 5.00
C LEU A 222 7.86 16.75 5.74
N SER A 223 7.17 17.69 6.35
CA SER A 223 7.80 18.83 7.02
C SER A 223 8.04 18.61 8.51
N GLY A 224 7.28 17.69 9.13
CA GLY A 224 7.27 17.50 10.57
C GLY A 224 6.78 18.73 11.36
N GLN A 225 6.31 19.77 10.67
CA GLN A 225 5.82 21.02 11.26
C GLN A 225 4.30 21.04 11.28
N GLY A 226 3.72 21.64 12.30
CA GLY A 226 2.29 21.96 12.33
C GLY A 226 1.99 23.06 11.32
N THR A 227 0.97 22.89 10.48
CA THR A 227 0.48 23.92 9.57
C THR A 227 -0.93 24.30 9.95
N ASP A 228 -1.25 25.57 9.83
CA ASP A 228 -2.62 26.05 9.98
C ASP A 228 -3.49 25.48 8.85
N LEU A 229 -4.72 25.13 9.18
CA LEU A 229 -5.73 24.72 8.20
C LEU A 229 -6.28 25.98 7.55
N THR A 230 -6.01 26.17 6.28
CA THR A 230 -6.41 27.37 5.53
C THR A 230 -7.34 27.11 4.37
N ASP A 231 -7.43 25.83 3.94
CA ASP A 231 -8.15 25.46 2.73
C ASP A 231 -8.66 24.01 2.76
N THR A 232 -9.41 23.63 1.73
CA THR A 232 -10.00 22.29 1.59
C THR A 232 -8.95 21.19 1.39
N LEU A 233 -7.80 21.48 0.78
CA LEU A 233 -6.73 20.50 0.56
C LEU A 233 -6.01 20.16 1.86
N THR A 234 -5.64 21.18 2.65
CA THR A 234 -5.00 20.98 3.95
C THR A 234 -5.95 20.31 4.95
N ALA A 235 -7.26 20.59 4.87
CA ALA A 235 -8.28 19.88 5.64
C ALA A 235 -8.35 18.39 5.25
N ALA A 236 -8.39 18.08 3.95
CA ALA A 236 -8.38 16.70 3.45
C ALA A 236 -7.12 15.92 3.90
N GLN A 237 -5.95 16.56 3.85
CA GLN A 237 -4.70 15.97 4.34
C GLN A 237 -4.74 15.68 5.85
N SER A 238 -5.30 16.61 6.64
CA SER A 238 -5.47 16.40 8.07
C SER A 238 -6.35 15.19 8.37
N ILE A 239 -7.45 15.01 7.64
CA ILE A 239 -8.34 13.86 7.80
C ILE A 239 -7.60 12.56 7.40
N ALA A 240 -6.91 12.56 6.27
CA ALA A 240 -6.21 11.37 5.78
C ALA A 240 -5.05 10.94 6.68
N GLN A 241 -4.33 11.88 7.29
CA GLN A 241 -3.23 11.61 8.22
C GLN A 241 -3.70 11.17 9.60
N TYR A 242 -4.89 11.62 10.03
CA TYR A 242 -5.48 11.30 11.34
C TYR A 242 -6.91 10.77 11.19
N PRO A 243 -7.13 9.68 10.42
CA PRO A 243 -8.48 9.23 10.06
C PRO A 243 -9.34 8.80 11.25
N TRP A 244 -8.71 8.47 12.38
CA TRP A 244 -9.37 8.10 13.64
C TRP A 244 -9.65 9.28 14.58
N TYR A 245 -9.25 10.52 14.20
CA TYR A 245 -9.41 11.68 15.07
C TYR A 245 -10.85 12.16 15.03
N LYS A 246 -11.61 11.83 16.09
CA LYS A 246 -12.99 12.27 16.32
C LYS A 246 -13.87 12.25 15.06
N PRO A 247 -13.99 11.09 14.39
CA PRO A 247 -14.68 11.00 13.12
C PRO A 247 -16.15 11.44 13.20
N GLU A 248 -16.78 11.34 14.39
CA GLU A 248 -18.12 11.80 14.67
C GLU A 248 -18.29 13.32 14.52
N ARG A 249 -17.25 14.11 14.80
CA ARG A 249 -17.29 15.57 14.64
C ARG A 249 -17.38 15.98 13.17
N LEU A 250 -16.55 15.36 12.33
CA LEU A 250 -16.60 15.60 10.89
C LEU A 250 -17.94 15.16 10.31
N PHE A 251 -18.43 13.98 10.72
CA PHE A 251 -19.73 13.48 10.29
C PHE A 251 -20.89 14.40 10.68
N ALA A 252 -20.85 15.02 11.87
CA ALA A 252 -21.88 15.93 12.33
C ALA A 252 -22.08 17.14 11.39
N LEU A 253 -21.03 17.59 10.68
CA LEU A 253 -21.13 18.66 9.71
C LEU A 253 -22.10 18.36 8.56
N MET A 254 -22.36 17.08 8.25
CA MET A 254 -23.37 16.71 7.25
C MET A 254 -24.76 17.20 7.63
N ALA A 255 -25.10 17.23 8.92
CA ALA A 255 -26.38 17.73 9.39
C ALA A 255 -26.46 19.26 9.35
N GLU A 256 -25.36 19.94 9.61
CA GLU A 256 -25.27 21.40 9.61
C GLU A 256 -25.21 21.96 8.17
N PHE A 257 -24.42 21.34 7.29
CA PHE A 257 -24.22 21.79 5.91
C PHE A 257 -25.41 21.43 5.01
N TYR A 258 -26.00 20.26 5.22
CA TYR A 258 -27.07 19.71 4.40
C TYR A 258 -28.19 19.16 5.29
N PRO A 259 -28.96 20.02 5.98
CA PRO A 259 -30.10 19.55 6.75
C PRO A 259 -31.11 18.85 5.85
N VAL A 260 -31.77 17.82 6.36
CA VAL A 260 -32.89 17.18 5.64
C VAL A 260 -34.04 18.19 5.56
N PRO A 261 -34.52 18.56 4.35
CA PRO A 261 -35.63 19.47 4.21
C PRO A 261 -36.93 18.89 4.79
N GLU A 262 -37.81 19.75 5.25
CA GLU A 262 -39.11 19.33 5.75
C GLU A 262 -39.85 18.47 4.71
N GLY A 263 -40.44 17.36 5.16
CA GLY A 263 -41.16 16.41 4.31
C GLY A 263 -40.26 15.58 3.36
N LYS A 264 -38.93 15.65 3.50
CA LYS A 264 -37.98 14.81 2.75
C LYS A 264 -37.29 13.80 3.69
N THR A 265 -36.72 12.75 3.09
CA THR A 265 -35.99 11.70 3.81
C THR A 265 -34.48 11.73 3.55
N MET A 266 -34.03 12.57 2.59
CA MET A 266 -32.65 12.63 2.14
C MET A 266 -32.11 14.05 2.18
N ARG A 267 -30.81 14.19 2.42
CA ARG A 267 -30.09 15.45 2.38
C ARG A 267 -29.83 15.88 0.93
N PRO A 268 -29.90 17.18 0.62
CA PRO A 268 -29.61 17.72 -0.71
C PRO A 268 -28.09 17.85 -0.94
N VAL A 269 -27.37 16.75 -0.94
CA VAL A 269 -25.92 16.70 -1.09
C VAL A 269 -25.49 16.60 -2.55
N PRO A 270 -24.30 17.14 -2.93
CA PRO A 270 -23.76 17.00 -4.28
C PRO A 270 -23.36 15.56 -4.65
N PHE A 271 -22.92 14.76 -3.70
CA PHE A 271 -22.39 13.41 -3.94
C PHE A 271 -23.17 12.34 -3.16
N MET A 272 -23.60 11.31 -3.88
CA MET A 272 -24.32 10.14 -3.35
C MET A 272 -23.55 8.84 -3.66
N PRO A 273 -23.68 7.78 -2.83
CA PRO A 273 -24.37 7.73 -1.54
C PRO A 273 -23.56 8.39 -0.43
N TYR A 274 -24.19 8.79 0.68
CA TYR A 274 -23.50 9.28 1.89
C TYR A 274 -23.77 8.35 3.08
N LEU A 275 -22.93 8.42 4.12
CA LEU A 275 -23.10 7.62 5.34
C LEU A 275 -24.34 8.04 6.14
N GLY A 276 -25.01 7.06 6.72
CA GLY A 276 -26.12 7.28 7.66
C GLY A 276 -25.68 7.49 9.12
N PHE A 277 -24.43 7.11 9.45
CA PHE A 277 -23.83 7.21 10.78
C PHE A 277 -22.31 7.40 10.67
N PRO A 278 -21.64 7.93 11.72
CA PRO A 278 -20.20 8.18 11.68
C PRO A 278 -19.40 6.86 11.57
N PRO A 279 -18.33 6.84 10.77
CA PRO A 279 -17.43 5.71 10.73
C PRO A 279 -16.51 5.70 11.95
N SER A 280 -15.86 4.57 12.22
CA SER A 280 -14.80 4.50 13.25
C SER A 280 -13.50 5.20 12.81
N ALA A 281 -13.28 5.30 11.49
CA ALA A 281 -12.16 6.02 10.89
C ALA A 281 -12.47 6.38 9.43
N TRP A 282 -11.92 7.50 8.96
CA TRP A 282 -12.06 7.99 7.59
C TRP A 282 -11.04 7.32 6.65
N VAL A 283 -11.19 6.03 6.43
CA VAL A 283 -10.37 5.24 5.50
C VAL A 283 -11.15 4.88 4.25
N LEU A 284 -10.46 4.74 3.12
CA LEU A 284 -11.04 4.43 1.82
C LEU A 284 -10.41 3.16 1.21
N PRO A 285 -10.58 1.97 1.83
CA PRO A 285 -10.01 0.75 1.31
C PRO A 285 -10.80 0.26 0.09
N PRO A 286 -10.21 0.19 -1.12
CA PRO A 286 -10.83 -0.49 -2.24
C PRO A 286 -10.67 -2.01 -2.06
N LYS A 287 -11.67 -2.76 -2.46
CA LYS A 287 -11.67 -4.22 -2.47
C LYS A 287 -11.50 -4.72 -3.90
N PHE A 288 -10.52 -5.60 -4.08
CA PHE A 288 -10.23 -6.27 -5.35
C PHE A 288 -10.35 -7.77 -5.18
N ASP A 289 -10.72 -8.47 -6.25
CA ASP A 289 -10.78 -9.93 -6.32
C ASP A 289 -10.32 -10.47 -7.68
N GLY A 290 -10.42 -11.78 -7.84
CA GLY A 290 -9.99 -12.48 -9.06
C GLY A 290 -8.54 -12.94 -9.02
N GLY A 291 -8.02 -13.38 -10.16
CA GLY A 291 -6.64 -13.88 -10.27
C GLY A 291 -6.33 -15.12 -9.44
N GLY A 292 -7.36 -15.87 -9.01
CA GLY A 292 -7.21 -17.01 -8.12
C GLY A 292 -7.10 -16.64 -6.64
N TYR A 293 -7.21 -15.35 -6.28
CA TYR A 293 -7.10 -14.88 -4.91
C TYR A 293 -8.23 -15.40 -4.02
N ARG A 294 -7.90 -15.81 -2.81
CA ARG A 294 -8.87 -16.31 -1.81
C ARG A 294 -8.58 -15.79 -0.41
N ALA A 295 -7.49 -16.25 0.19
CA ALA A 295 -7.09 -15.85 1.53
C ALA A 295 -5.58 -15.60 1.53
N GLY A 296 -5.20 -14.36 1.26
CA GLY A 296 -3.82 -13.98 1.04
C GLY A 296 -2.94 -14.08 2.29
N GLY A 297 -1.67 -14.38 2.05
CA GLY A 297 -0.58 -14.24 2.97
C GLY A 297 0.04 -12.84 2.91
N LYS A 298 1.37 -12.79 2.98
CA LYS A 298 2.13 -11.56 2.81
C LYS A 298 2.01 -11.04 1.38
N ALA A 299 1.93 -9.73 1.25
CA ALA A 299 1.89 -9.03 -0.02
C ALA A 299 3.21 -8.31 -0.29
N MET A 300 3.73 -8.39 -1.51
CA MET A 300 4.97 -7.72 -1.94
C MET A 300 4.78 -7.11 -3.32
N PHE A 301 5.47 -6.00 -3.58
CA PHE A 301 5.46 -5.33 -4.88
C PHE A 301 6.69 -5.66 -5.71
N ASP A 302 6.50 -5.82 -7.02
CA ASP A 302 7.60 -5.88 -7.98
C ASP A 302 8.03 -4.47 -8.46
N SER A 303 9.08 -4.39 -9.29
CA SER A 303 9.62 -3.12 -9.78
C SER A 303 8.65 -2.33 -10.67
N GLU A 304 7.61 -2.97 -11.19
CA GLU A 304 6.55 -2.33 -11.98
C GLU A 304 5.38 -1.86 -11.09
N GLY A 305 5.42 -2.15 -9.78
CA GLY A 305 4.37 -1.82 -8.82
C GLY A 305 3.22 -2.82 -8.81
N ASN A 306 3.38 -3.99 -9.43
CA ASN A 306 2.37 -5.04 -9.32
C ASN A 306 2.48 -5.74 -7.97
N LEU A 307 1.34 -6.09 -7.40
CA LEU A 307 1.23 -6.77 -6.12
C LEU A 307 1.23 -8.28 -6.31
N TRP A 308 2.16 -8.96 -5.65
CA TRP A 308 2.21 -10.41 -5.56
C TRP A 308 1.72 -10.88 -4.19
N VAL A 309 0.84 -11.87 -4.18
CA VAL A 309 0.28 -12.46 -2.95
C VAL A 309 0.28 -13.98 -3.08
N GLY A 310 0.78 -14.66 -2.05
CA GLY A 310 0.59 -16.10 -1.91
C GLY A 310 -0.75 -16.42 -1.24
N ASP A 311 -1.46 -17.42 -1.73
CA ASP A 311 -2.74 -17.82 -1.17
C ASP A 311 -2.59 -18.89 -0.10
N ASN A 312 -3.20 -18.67 1.07
CA ASN A 312 -3.05 -19.52 2.26
C ASN A 312 -4.14 -20.56 2.39
N PHE A 313 -5.38 -20.08 2.50
CA PHE A 313 -6.52 -20.89 2.93
C PHE A 313 -7.56 -21.04 1.82
N THR A 314 -8.37 -22.09 1.93
CA THR A 314 -9.54 -22.33 1.07
C THR A 314 -10.86 -21.88 1.72
N ILE A 315 -10.80 -20.88 2.61
CA ILE A 315 -11.95 -20.37 3.36
C ILE A 315 -13.05 -19.88 2.40
N GLY A 316 -14.30 -20.24 2.70
CA GLY A 316 -15.45 -19.88 1.89
C GLY A 316 -15.60 -20.65 0.58
N TRP A 317 -14.72 -21.61 0.31
CA TRP A 317 -14.82 -22.45 -0.87
C TRP A 317 -15.60 -23.74 -0.56
N GLN A 318 -16.84 -23.80 -0.97
CA GLN A 318 -17.69 -24.97 -0.77
C GLN A 318 -17.12 -26.21 -1.49
N GLY A 319 -17.17 -27.34 -0.82
CA GLY A 319 -16.75 -28.64 -1.38
C GLY A 319 -15.23 -28.91 -1.34
N GLN A 320 -14.43 -28.05 -0.68
CA GLN A 320 -13.00 -28.30 -0.46
C GLN A 320 -12.78 -29.01 0.88
N ASP A 321 -12.09 -30.13 0.84
CA ASP A 321 -11.65 -30.90 2.01
C ASP A 321 -10.25 -30.45 2.51
N LYS A 322 -9.53 -29.66 1.72
CA LYS A 322 -8.18 -29.17 2.02
C LYS A 322 -8.24 -27.76 2.62
N LEU A 323 -7.61 -27.59 3.76
CA LEU A 323 -7.47 -26.29 4.43
C LEU A 323 -6.56 -25.33 3.67
N TRP A 324 -5.52 -25.85 3.02
CA TRP A 324 -4.45 -25.07 2.43
C TRP A 324 -4.60 -24.93 0.92
N GLN A 325 -4.34 -23.73 0.43
CA GLN A 325 -4.25 -23.40 -0.99
C GLN A 325 -2.81 -23.63 -1.50
N GLY A 326 -2.58 -23.53 -2.81
CA GLY A 326 -1.27 -23.71 -3.42
C GLY A 326 -1.14 -22.94 -4.73
N ASN A 327 -1.38 -21.62 -4.68
CA ASN A 327 -1.26 -20.71 -5.82
C ASN A 327 -0.78 -19.34 -5.38
N ALA A 328 -0.35 -18.53 -6.34
CA ALA A 328 -0.05 -17.13 -6.17
C ALA A 328 -0.94 -16.26 -7.05
N THR A 329 -1.28 -15.09 -6.56
CA THR A 329 -2.05 -14.09 -7.28
C THR A 329 -1.17 -12.87 -7.56
N LYS A 330 -1.35 -12.26 -8.74
CA LYS A 330 -0.70 -11.01 -9.13
C LYS A 330 -1.77 -10.00 -9.56
N PHE A 331 -1.68 -8.77 -9.04
CA PHE A 331 -2.51 -7.65 -9.45
C PHE A 331 -1.65 -6.50 -9.97
N ASP A 332 -2.14 -5.77 -10.95
CA ASP A 332 -1.54 -4.50 -11.34
C ASP A 332 -1.82 -3.39 -10.29
N PRO A 333 -1.20 -2.21 -10.39
CA PRO A 333 -1.44 -1.09 -9.46
C PRO A 333 -2.89 -0.61 -9.38
N ASN A 334 -3.72 -0.94 -10.34
CA ASN A 334 -5.15 -0.60 -10.38
C ASN A 334 -6.04 -1.72 -9.82
N GLY A 335 -5.44 -2.81 -9.33
CA GLY A 335 -6.15 -3.97 -8.79
C GLY A 335 -6.67 -4.94 -9.85
N LYS A 336 -6.28 -4.77 -11.13
CA LYS A 336 -6.62 -5.75 -12.17
C LYS A 336 -5.78 -7.01 -12.00
N PRO A 337 -6.40 -8.21 -11.95
CA PRO A 337 -5.66 -9.46 -11.88
C PRO A 337 -4.84 -9.69 -13.15
N LEU A 338 -3.55 -10.00 -12.96
CA LEU A 338 -2.59 -10.39 -14.00
C LEU A 338 -2.34 -11.90 -14.01
N SER A 339 -2.66 -12.59 -12.92
CA SER A 339 -2.66 -14.04 -12.83
C SER A 339 -3.96 -14.62 -13.41
N PRO A 340 -3.99 -15.92 -13.79
CA PRO A 340 -5.18 -16.59 -14.28
C PRO A 340 -6.38 -16.42 -13.35
N LEU A 341 -7.53 -16.00 -13.88
CA LEU A 341 -8.66 -15.45 -13.14
C LEU A 341 -9.17 -16.33 -11.99
N THR A 342 -9.23 -17.64 -12.20
CA THR A 342 -9.81 -18.60 -11.24
C THR A 342 -8.78 -19.43 -10.49
N THR A 343 -7.60 -19.64 -11.07
CA THR A 343 -6.60 -20.58 -10.54
C THR A 343 -5.38 -19.91 -9.93
N GLY A 344 -5.11 -18.65 -10.29
CA GLY A 344 -3.83 -18.03 -9.97
C GLY A 344 -2.66 -18.69 -10.72
N PHE A 345 -1.43 -18.33 -10.38
CA PHE A 345 -0.23 -19.01 -10.82
C PHE A 345 0.00 -20.25 -9.96
N ALA A 346 0.24 -21.38 -10.59
CA ALA A 346 0.43 -22.68 -9.95
C ALA A 346 1.67 -23.39 -10.53
N GLY A 347 2.10 -24.48 -9.90
CA GLY A 347 3.30 -25.24 -10.28
C GLY A 347 4.53 -24.80 -9.50
N GLY A 348 5.71 -25.27 -9.88
CA GLY A 348 6.98 -24.94 -9.21
C GLY A 348 7.03 -25.31 -7.73
N GLY A 349 6.20 -26.29 -7.29
CA GLY A 349 6.11 -26.69 -5.90
C GLY A 349 5.18 -25.87 -5.04
N MET A 350 4.32 -25.01 -5.63
CA MET A 350 3.27 -24.28 -4.92
C MET A 350 2.23 -25.25 -4.38
N GLN A 351 2.21 -25.46 -3.08
CA GLN A 351 1.23 -26.33 -2.41
C GLN A 351 1.22 -26.11 -0.90
N GLY A 352 0.07 -26.31 -0.28
CA GLY A 352 -0.01 -26.38 1.17
C GLY A 352 0.06 -25.05 1.91
N GLY A 353 -0.39 -23.95 1.28
CA GLY A 353 -0.47 -22.63 1.87
C GLY A 353 0.83 -21.82 1.81
N THR A 354 0.73 -20.60 1.34
CA THR A 354 1.86 -19.68 1.13
C THR A 354 1.72 -18.43 1.97
N PHE A 355 2.29 -18.45 3.17
CA PHE A 355 2.23 -17.30 4.07
C PHE A 355 3.25 -16.23 3.73
N GLY A 356 4.51 -16.61 3.52
CA GLY A 356 5.59 -15.70 3.21
C GLY A 356 5.86 -15.60 1.73
N ASN A 357 6.03 -14.38 1.24
CA ASN A 357 6.56 -14.14 -0.08
C ASN A 357 7.61 -13.04 -0.06
N ALA A 358 8.45 -13.03 -1.08
CA ALA A 358 9.40 -11.99 -1.39
C ALA A 358 9.45 -11.76 -2.90
N VAL A 359 9.81 -10.56 -3.32
CA VAL A 359 10.17 -10.26 -4.70
C VAL A 359 11.64 -9.87 -4.69
N ASP A 360 12.46 -10.53 -5.50
CA ASP A 360 13.89 -10.26 -5.58
C ASP A 360 14.21 -9.12 -6.58
N GLY A 361 15.46 -8.71 -6.65
CA GLY A 361 15.90 -7.60 -7.52
C GLY A 361 15.81 -7.91 -9.03
N LYS A 362 15.37 -9.10 -9.42
CA LYS A 362 15.09 -9.52 -10.81
C LYS A 362 13.59 -9.64 -11.07
N ASP A 363 12.74 -9.18 -10.12
CA ASP A 363 11.30 -9.34 -10.12
C ASP A 363 10.80 -10.80 -10.06
N ASN A 364 11.64 -11.74 -9.61
CA ASN A 364 11.16 -13.08 -9.33
C ASN A 364 10.41 -13.10 -8.00
N ALA A 365 9.23 -13.72 -8.00
CA ALA A 365 8.41 -13.88 -6.81
C ALA A 365 8.71 -15.23 -6.14
N TRP A 366 9.06 -15.20 -4.86
CA TRP A 366 9.44 -16.35 -4.05
C TRP A 366 8.38 -16.64 -3.01
N PHE A 367 8.06 -17.91 -2.79
CA PHE A 367 7.00 -18.36 -1.90
C PHE A 367 7.45 -19.50 -1.00
N GLY A 368 7.23 -19.32 0.31
CA GLY A 368 7.40 -20.39 1.30
C GLY A 368 6.10 -21.17 1.47
N ASN A 369 6.12 -22.48 1.21
CA ASN A 369 4.94 -23.34 1.29
C ASN A 369 4.90 -24.07 2.63
N TYR A 370 3.93 -23.72 3.46
CA TYR A 370 3.83 -24.21 4.84
C TYR A 370 3.58 -25.72 4.89
N GLY A 371 2.41 -26.17 4.44
CA GLY A 371 2.04 -27.58 4.44
C GLY A 371 2.82 -28.40 3.40
N GLY A 372 3.20 -27.76 2.29
CA GLY A 372 3.98 -28.39 1.22
C GLY A 372 5.44 -28.64 1.53
N LYS A 373 5.99 -27.95 2.55
CA LYS A 373 7.39 -28.04 2.95
C LYS A 373 8.35 -27.85 1.78
N SER A 374 8.05 -26.85 0.96
CA SER A 374 8.79 -26.51 -0.25
C SER A 374 8.96 -25.00 -0.37
N ILE A 375 9.86 -24.58 -1.24
CA ILE A 375 9.98 -23.18 -1.67
C ILE A 375 9.74 -23.17 -3.18
N ALA A 376 8.90 -22.25 -3.65
CA ALA A 376 8.60 -22.01 -5.05
C ALA A 376 9.12 -20.64 -5.49
N ALA A 377 9.52 -20.52 -6.75
CA ALA A 377 9.83 -19.24 -7.35
C ALA A 377 9.22 -19.15 -8.76
N PHE A 378 8.77 -17.94 -9.11
CA PHE A 378 8.20 -17.60 -10.40
C PHE A 378 8.92 -16.40 -11.00
N ASP A 379 9.04 -16.36 -12.33
CA ASP A 379 9.46 -15.13 -13.00
C ASP A 379 8.35 -14.05 -12.93
N LYS A 380 8.67 -12.85 -13.36
CA LYS A 380 7.74 -11.71 -13.34
C LYS A 380 6.43 -11.95 -14.12
N ASN A 381 6.38 -12.91 -15.03
CA ASN A 381 5.20 -13.27 -15.83
C ASN A 381 4.43 -14.47 -15.24
N GLY A 382 4.86 -15.00 -14.10
CA GLY A 382 4.21 -16.13 -13.42
C GLY A 382 4.60 -17.49 -13.96
N LYS A 383 5.71 -17.59 -14.72
CA LYS A 383 6.26 -18.89 -15.13
C LYS A 383 7.07 -19.47 -13.96
N PRO A 384 6.82 -20.74 -13.57
CA PRO A 384 7.63 -21.39 -12.54
C PRO A 384 9.11 -21.47 -12.94
N LEU A 385 9.99 -21.09 -12.02
CA LEU A 385 11.45 -21.21 -12.14
C LEU A 385 11.97 -22.46 -11.45
N THR A 386 11.27 -22.93 -10.44
CA THR A 386 11.61 -24.10 -9.63
C THR A 386 10.96 -25.36 -10.20
N PRO A 387 11.49 -26.58 -9.89
CA PRO A 387 10.92 -27.85 -10.31
C PRO A 387 9.45 -28.03 -9.87
N PRO A 388 8.70 -28.96 -10.49
CA PRO A 388 7.29 -29.21 -10.13
C PRO A 388 7.05 -29.52 -8.65
N GLU A 389 7.98 -30.19 -7.98
CA GLU A 389 7.98 -30.46 -6.53
C GLU A 389 8.45 -29.28 -5.68
N GLY A 390 8.98 -28.23 -6.30
CA GLY A 390 9.64 -27.12 -5.63
C GLY A 390 11.04 -27.45 -5.12
N ILE A 391 11.59 -26.53 -4.35
CA ILE A 391 12.87 -26.75 -3.66
C ILE A 391 12.53 -27.39 -2.32
N THR A 392 12.92 -28.64 -2.12
CA THR A 392 12.60 -29.44 -0.91
C THR A 392 13.85 -29.87 -0.13
N PHE A 393 15.04 -29.79 -0.74
CA PHE A 393 16.31 -30.33 -0.20
C PHE A 393 16.15 -31.81 0.20
N ASP A 394 15.66 -32.64 -0.72
CA ASP A 394 15.37 -34.06 -0.47
C ASP A 394 14.42 -34.29 0.72
N GLY A 395 13.40 -33.46 0.87
CA GLY A 395 12.42 -33.56 1.94
C GLY A 395 12.92 -33.08 3.31
N LYS A 396 14.08 -32.41 3.37
CA LYS A 396 14.66 -31.91 4.64
C LYS A 396 14.00 -30.64 5.16
N LEU A 397 13.22 -29.91 4.33
CA LEU A 397 12.55 -28.70 4.78
C LEU A 397 11.47 -29.00 5.82
N GLY A 398 11.34 -28.07 6.77
CA GLY A 398 10.21 -27.97 7.68
C GLY A 398 9.02 -27.22 7.05
N LEU A 399 8.09 -26.81 7.90
CA LEU A 399 6.98 -25.93 7.50
C LEU A 399 7.55 -24.55 7.14
N MET A 400 7.57 -24.21 5.83
CA MET A 400 8.19 -22.97 5.35
C MET A 400 7.24 -21.80 5.56
N GLN A 401 7.73 -20.71 6.18
CA GLN A 401 6.89 -19.58 6.56
C GLN A 401 7.40 -18.24 6.02
N GLY A 402 8.34 -17.63 6.70
CA GLY A 402 8.89 -16.33 6.31
C GLY A 402 9.88 -16.46 5.16
N ILE A 403 9.87 -15.50 4.25
CA ILE A 403 10.86 -15.37 3.18
C ILE A 403 11.13 -13.89 2.91
N ILE A 404 12.38 -13.53 2.61
CA ILE A 404 12.80 -12.16 2.33
C ILE A 404 13.92 -12.15 1.29
N ALA A 405 13.89 -11.15 0.41
CA ALA A 405 15.00 -10.80 -0.48
C ALA A 405 15.74 -9.59 0.09
N THR A 406 17.07 -9.66 0.11
CA THR A 406 17.92 -8.57 0.59
C THR A 406 18.26 -7.60 -0.53
N PRO A 407 18.66 -6.35 -0.23
CA PRO A 407 19.17 -5.42 -1.24
C PRO A 407 20.38 -5.94 -2.00
N SER A 408 21.19 -6.80 -1.38
CA SER A 408 22.32 -7.48 -2.05
C SER A 408 21.89 -8.56 -3.06
N GLY A 409 20.59 -8.91 -3.10
CA GLY A 409 20.00 -9.91 -3.97
C GLY A 409 19.95 -11.33 -3.40
N ASP A 410 20.39 -11.54 -2.17
CA ASP A 410 20.27 -12.84 -1.50
C ASP A 410 18.83 -13.08 -1.05
N VAL A 411 18.37 -14.33 -1.02
CA VAL A 411 17.06 -14.69 -0.51
C VAL A 411 17.22 -15.62 0.69
N PHE A 412 16.51 -15.29 1.78
CA PHE A 412 16.47 -16.10 3.00
C PHE A 412 15.05 -16.59 3.27
N ALA A 413 14.94 -17.84 3.73
CA ALA A 413 13.66 -18.44 4.09
C ALA A 413 13.73 -19.18 5.43
N LEU A 414 12.61 -19.20 6.14
CA LEU A 414 12.48 -19.79 7.47
C LEU A 414 11.65 -21.06 7.45
N GLY A 415 12.18 -22.12 8.08
CA GLY A 415 11.44 -23.34 8.39
C GLY A 415 11.02 -23.37 9.87
N VAL A 416 9.74 -23.12 10.13
CA VAL A 416 9.17 -22.95 11.49
C VAL A 416 9.35 -24.19 12.34
N SER A 417 8.96 -25.38 11.83
CA SER A 417 8.89 -26.61 12.61
C SER A 417 10.26 -27.23 12.92
N LYS A 418 11.30 -26.80 12.23
CA LYS A 418 12.67 -27.33 12.41
C LYS A 418 13.66 -26.25 12.84
N ASN A 419 13.22 -25.02 13.13
CA ASN A 419 14.09 -23.88 13.39
C ASN A 419 15.18 -23.74 12.30
N GLN A 420 14.75 -23.68 11.02
CA GLN A 420 15.68 -23.66 9.89
C GLN A 420 15.87 -22.26 9.32
N LEU A 421 17.08 -22.00 8.84
CA LEU A 421 17.39 -20.89 7.95
C LEU A 421 17.91 -21.45 6.62
N VAL A 422 17.26 -21.09 5.54
CA VAL A 422 17.64 -21.42 4.16
C VAL A 422 18.15 -20.17 3.48
N HIS A 423 19.19 -20.28 2.66
CA HIS A 423 19.81 -19.19 1.93
C HIS A 423 19.99 -19.53 0.46
N PHE A 424 19.64 -18.59 -0.40
CA PHE A 424 19.84 -18.63 -1.86
C PHE A 424 20.73 -17.44 -2.26
N PRO A 425 22.02 -17.66 -2.51
CA PRO A 425 22.95 -16.60 -2.91
C PRO A 425 22.50 -15.94 -4.23
N LYS A 426 22.36 -14.61 -4.22
CA LYS A 426 21.92 -13.81 -5.38
C LYS A 426 20.60 -14.27 -6.01
N GLY A 427 19.71 -14.86 -5.20
CA GLY A 427 18.46 -15.40 -5.69
C GLY A 427 18.61 -16.56 -6.68
N ASP A 428 19.75 -17.27 -6.65
CA ASP A 428 19.98 -18.46 -7.46
C ASP A 428 19.48 -19.70 -6.72
N TRP A 429 18.29 -20.17 -7.11
CA TRP A 429 17.65 -21.29 -6.44
C TRP A 429 18.46 -22.59 -6.54
N THR A 430 19.30 -22.75 -7.58
CA THR A 430 20.15 -23.94 -7.79
C THR A 430 21.32 -23.99 -6.81
N LYS A 431 21.69 -22.86 -6.20
CA LYS A 431 22.76 -22.73 -5.20
C LYS A 431 22.22 -22.61 -3.77
N GLY A 432 20.94 -22.90 -3.58
CA GLY A 432 20.31 -22.88 -2.28
C GLY A 432 20.95 -23.88 -1.31
N ARG A 433 20.95 -23.51 -0.03
CA ARG A 433 21.44 -24.38 1.06
C ARG A 433 20.71 -24.12 2.36
N ILE A 434 20.52 -25.13 3.16
CA ILE A 434 20.13 -25.00 4.55
C ILE A 434 21.39 -24.55 5.31
N LEU A 435 21.37 -23.33 5.87
CA LEU A 435 22.50 -22.79 6.63
C LEU A 435 22.61 -23.44 8.01
N CYS A 436 21.45 -23.63 8.63
CA CYS A 436 21.35 -24.29 9.94
C CYS A 436 19.94 -24.82 10.16
N GLU A 437 19.81 -25.76 11.09
CA GLU A 437 18.54 -26.28 11.61
C GLU A 437 18.67 -26.67 13.09
N GLY A 438 17.54 -26.83 13.76
CA GLY A 438 17.52 -27.21 15.17
C GLY A 438 18.02 -26.12 16.09
N ARG A 439 18.90 -26.46 17.03
CA ARG A 439 19.43 -25.53 18.05
C ARG A 439 20.95 -25.66 18.26
N ASP A 440 21.65 -26.20 17.29
CA ASP A 440 23.08 -26.50 17.48
C ASP A 440 23.97 -25.30 17.17
N VAL A 441 23.64 -24.55 16.15
CA VAL A 441 24.41 -23.38 15.69
C VAL A 441 23.56 -22.16 15.48
N GLU A 442 24.16 -20.96 15.59
CA GLU A 442 23.47 -19.70 15.28
C GLU A 442 23.24 -19.53 13.76
N PRO A 443 22.17 -18.86 13.35
CA PRO A 443 21.11 -18.23 14.18
C PRO A 443 20.04 -19.22 14.64
N CYS A 444 20.04 -20.45 14.17
CA CYS A 444 18.99 -21.44 14.46
C CYS A 444 18.91 -21.80 15.96
N LYS A 445 20.03 -21.78 16.65
CA LYS A 445 20.08 -21.91 18.12
C LYS A 445 19.24 -20.85 18.83
N SER A 446 19.17 -19.67 18.24
CA SER A 446 18.40 -18.53 18.74
C SER A 446 16.95 -18.52 18.28
N PHE A 447 16.54 -19.44 17.41
CA PHE A 447 15.16 -19.54 16.95
C PHE A 447 14.29 -20.37 17.90
N LEU A 448 13.00 -20.01 17.94
CA LEU A 448 11.95 -20.79 18.57
C LEU A 448 10.66 -20.64 17.77
N GLY A 449 10.50 -21.48 16.73
CA GLY A 449 9.45 -21.33 15.73
C GLY A 449 9.61 -20.03 14.94
N PRO A 450 10.70 -19.84 14.16
CA PRO A 450 10.94 -18.62 13.42
C PRO A 450 9.83 -18.41 12.39
N PHE A 451 9.25 -17.19 12.34
CA PHE A 451 7.98 -16.98 11.66
C PHE A 451 8.03 -15.92 10.56
N HIS A 452 8.32 -14.67 10.90
CA HIS A 452 8.43 -13.58 9.96
C HIS A 452 9.84 -12.99 9.95
N LEU A 453 10.21 -12.36 8.82
CA LEU A 453 11.47 -11.62 8.67
C LEU A 453 11.21 -10.18 8.23
N GLY A 454 12.07 -9.30 8.69
CA GLY A 454 12.26 -7.96 8.17
C GLY A 454 13.76 -7.68 8.02
N ILE A 455 14.11 -6.72 7.20
CA ILE A 455 15.49 -6.25 7.03
C ILE A 455 15.54 -4.76 7.34
N ASP A 456 16.51 -4.33 8.15
CA ASP A 456 16.69 -2.94 8.51
C ASP A 456 17.70 -2.23 7.58
N GLN A 457 17.86 -0.92 7.78
CA GLN A 457 18.73 -0.07 6.96
C GLN A 457 20.22 -0.39 7.13
N GLN A 458 20.60 -1.25 8.07
CA GLN A 458 21.96 -1.77 8.29
C GLN A 458 22.15 -3.18 7.76
N ASP A 459 21.24 -3.65 6.86
CA ASP A 459 21.25 -5.02 6.31
C ASP A 459 21.23 -6.12 7.40
N ARG A 460 20.56 -5.86 8.54
CA ARG A 460 20.34 -6.87 9.58
C ARG A 460 18.95 -7.46 9.42
N ILE A 461 18.88 -8.79 9.46
CA ILE A 461 17.63 -9.52 9.40
C ILE A 461 17.10 -9.71 10.82
N TRP A 462 15.84 -9.33 11.01
CA TRP A 462 15.09 -9.52 12.24
C TRP A 462 14.07 -10.61 12.04
N VAL A 463 13.97 -11.53 13.00
CA VAL A 463 13.10 -12.72 12.93
C VAL A 463 12.21 -12.76 14.15
N THR A 464 10.89 -12.81 13.95
CA THR A 464 9.94 -13.10 15.03
C THR A 464 9.92 -14.59 15.30
N ASN A 465 9.72 -14.97 16.57
CA ASN A 465 9.68 -16.36 17.03
C ASN A 465 8.29 -16.65 17.59
N ALA A 466 7.46 -17.39 16.82
CA ALA A 466 6.06 -17.64 17.16
C ALA A 466 5.87 -18.51 18.42
N LEU A 467 6.89 -19.24 18.85
CA LEU A 467 6.89 -20.10 20.04
C LEU A 467 7.74 -19.53 21.16
N GLY A 468 8.32 -18.34 20.99
CA GLY A 468 9.24 -17.72 21.93
C GLY A 468 8.88 -16.25 22.20
N GLY A 469 9.16 -15.78 23.41
CA GLY A 469 8.97 -14.38 23.80
C GLY A 469 10.17 -13.52 23.42
N HIS A 470 10.69 -13.64 22.20
CA HIS A 470 11.85 -12.87 21.75
C HIS A 470 11.87 -12.73 20.22
N VAL A 471 12.60 -11.74 19.75
CA VAL A 471 13.04 -11.61 18.35
C VAL A 471 14.52 -11.96 18.25
N THR A 472 14.91 -12.51 17.10
CA THR A 472 16.31 -12.80 16.78
C THR A 472 16.77 -11.83 15.70
N ARG A 473 17.96 -11.26 15.83
CA ARG A 473 18.60 -10.37 14.83
C ARG A 473 19.95 -10.92 14.43
N PHE A 474 20.29 -10.83 13.13
CA PHE A 474 21.63 -11.16 12.62
C PHE A 474 21.96 -10.34 11.37
N PRO A 475 23.25 -10.05 11.11
CA PRO A 475 23.67 -9.47 9.85
C PRO A 475 23.39 -10.41 8.68
N ALA A 476 22.83 -9.93 7.58
CA ALA A 476 22.57 -10.76 6.39
C ALA A 476 23.88 -11.37 5.82
N SER A 477 25.00 -10.66 5.95
CA SER A 477 26.33 -11.11 5.53
C SER A 477 26.96 -12.19 6.43
N ASP A 478 26.54 -12.28 7.69
CA ASP A 478 27.08 -13.25 8.66
C ASP A 478 26.01 -13.68 9.67
N PRO A 479 25.11 -14.61 9.30
CA PRO A 479 24.06 -15.09 10.19
C PRO A 479 24.54 -15.72 11.50
N SER A 480 25.80 -16.13 11.59
CA SER A 480 26.36 -16.72 12.81
C SER A 480 26.44 -15.71 13.99
N LYS A 481 26.39 -14.41 13.71
CA LYS A 481 26.40 -13.33 14.71
C LYS A 481 24.99 -12.96 15.18
N ALA A 482 24.21 -13.95 15.58
CA ALA A 482 22.84 -13.73 16.01
C ALA A 482 22.76 -13.24 17.47
N GLU A 483 21.78 -12.36 17.70
CA GLU A 483 21.44 -11.78 19.00
C GLU A 483 19.97 -11.98 19.30
N LYS A 484 19.60 -12.07 20.57
CA LYS A 484 18.21 -12.20 21.04
C LYS A 484 17.79 -10.98 21.83
N PHE A 485 16.56 -10.52 21.57
CA PHE A 485 15.94 -9.44 22.33
C PHE A 485 14.58 -9.92 22.86
N SER A 486 14.39 -9.84 24.17
CA SER A 486 13.14 -10.27 24.80
C SER A 486 12.00 -9.35 24.40
N THR A 487 10.84 -9.93 24.07
CA THR A 487 9.60 -9.19 23.80
C THR A 487 8.48 -9.57 24.76
N GLY A 488 8.73 -10.54 25.65
CA GLY A 488 7.75 -11.04 26.60
C GLY A 488 6.58 -11.82 26.00
N TRP A 489 6.44 -11.87 24.68
CA TRP A 489 5.30 -12.46 23.96
C TRP A 489 5.74 -13.17 22.69
N SER A 490 4.94 -14.14 22.23
CA SER A 490 5.17 -14.80 20.94
C SER A 490 4.84 -13.86 19.78
N GLY A 491 5.80 -13.61 18.88
CA GLY A 491 5.66 -12.70 17.76
C GLY A 491 5.15 -13.38 16.49
N SER A 492 4.18 -12.77 15.81
CA SER A 492 3.69 -13.21 14.49
C SER A 492 4.11 -12.27 13.35
N GLY A 493 3.76 -11.00 13.38
CA GLY A 493 4.14 -10.03 12.35
C GLY A 493 5.33 -9.18 12.76
N LEU A 494 5.98 -8.58 11.75
CA LEU A 494 7.13 -7.70 11.95
C LEU A 494 7.08 -6.55 10.96
N GLY A 495 7.28 -5.31 11.44
CA GLY A 495 7.49 -4.09 10.67
C GLY A 495 8.73 -3.37 11.16
N ILE A 496 9.37 -2.57 10.30
CA ILE A 496 10.55 -1.75 10.64
C ILE A 496 10.28 -0.35 10.12
N ASP A 497 10.41 0.66 10.99
CA ASP A 497 10.16 2.06 10.65
C ASP A 497 11.38 2.74 9.99
N SER A 498 11.23 4.01 9.61
CA SER A 498 12.27 4.79 8.96
C SER A 498 13.51 5.04 9.86
N GLN A 499 13.37 4.91 11.17
CA GLN A 499 14.43 5.06 12.15
C GLN A 499 15.11 3.72 12.51
N GLY A 500 14.63 2.61 11.93
CA GLY A 500 15.08 1.27 12.22
C GLY A 500 14.49 0.66 13.49
N ASN A 501 13.43 1.27 14.06
CA ASN A 501 12.71 0.66 15.16
C ASN A 501 11.90 -0.53 14.67
N VAL A 502 11.85 -1.59 15.46
CA VAL A 502 11.27 -2.87 15.08
C VAL A 502 9.98 -3.11 15.84
N LEU A 503 8.95 -3.37 15.10
CA LEU A 503 7.61 -3.63 15.59
C LEU A 503 7.29 -5.11 15.45
N GLY A 504 6.98 -5.78 16.56
CA GLY A 504 6.49 -7.15 16.59
C GLY A 504 5.03 -7.20 17.02
N SER A 505 4.15 -7.74 16.18
CA SER A 505 2.79 -8.05 16.59
C SER A 505 2.75 -9.41 17.30
N SER A 506 1.97 -9.51 18.36
CA SER A 506 1.89 -10.71 19.19
C SER A 506 0.46 -11.02 19.57
N ILE A 507 0.05 -12.26 19.38
CA ILE A 507 -1.22 -12.77 19.91
C ILE A 507 -0.97 -13.26 21.33
N ARG A 508 -1.69 -12.71 22.29
CA ARG A 508 -1.59 -13.13 23.68
C ARG A 508 -2.12 -14.54 23.87
N GLY A 509 -1.27 -15.42 24.39
CA GLY A 509 -1.60 -16.81 24.66
C GLY A 509 -1.34 -17.72 23.46
N GLU A 510 -1.34 -18.99 23.68
CA GLU A 510 -0.85 -20.03 22.80
C GLU A 510 -1.49 -20.02 21.40
N LEU A 511 -0.71 -19.87 20.46
CA LEU A 511 -0.55 -20.51 19.17
C LEU A 511 -1.81 -20.87 18.39
N LEU A 512 -2.44 -19.87 17.76
CA LEU A 512 -3.40 -20.12 16.69
C LEU A 512 -2.86 -21.13 15.65
N ILE A 513 -1.56 -21.09 15.35
CA ILE A 513 -0.91 -22.00 14.40
C ILE A 513 -0.90 -23.45 14.91
N ALA A 514 -0.58 -23.68 16.19
CA ALA A 514 -0.64 -25.01 16.75
C ALA A 514 -2.08 -25.54 16.75
N ASP A 515 -3.06 -24.70 17.04
CA ASP A 515 -4.47 -25.06 16.98
C ASP A 515 -4.94 -25.36 15.55
N LEU A 516 -4.48 -24.60 14.53
CA LEU A 516 -4.74 -24.90 13.13
C LEU A 516 -4.16 -26.23 12.68
N LEU A 517 -2.93 -26.55 13.12
CA LEU A 517 -2.28 -27.83 12.84
C LEU A 517 -2.98 -29.00 13.53
N LEU A 518 -3.40 -28.81 14.79
CA LEU A 518 -4.14 -29.82 15.53
C LEU A 518 -5.52 -30.07 14.92
N THR A 519 -6.24 -29.02 14.53
CA THR A 519 -7.56 -29.14 13.90
C THR A 519 -7.50 -29.80 12.52
N ALA A 520 -6.36 -29.71 11.81
CA ALA A 520 -6.16 -30.42 10.55
C ALA A 520 -6.24 -31.96 10.70
N LYS A 521 -5.94 -32.47 11.90
CA LYS A 521 -6.04 -33.90 12.24
C LYS A 521 -7.45 -34.32 12.68
N MET A 522 -8.35 -33.39 12.93
CA MET A 522 -9.67 -33.65 13.52
C MET A 522 -10.79 -33.92 12.49
N GLY A 523 -10.45 -33.99 11.21
CA GLY A 523 -11.43 -34.14 10.13
C GLY A 523 -12.33 -32.90 9.92
N GLY A 524 -13.27 -32.97 8.98
CA GLY A 524 -14.13 -31.87 8.57
C GLY A 524 -13.57 -31.07 7.38
N ASN A 525 -14.41 -30.20 6.80
CA ASN A 525 -13.99 -29.29 5.74
C ASN A 525 -13.11 -28.14 6.23
N ALA A 526 -12.60 -27.30 5.33
CA ALA A 526 -11.69 -26.21 5.69
C ALA A 526 -12.30 -25.21 6.66
N ASP A 527 -13.56 -24.84 6.45
CA ASP A 527 -14.27 -23.85 7.28
C ASP A 527 -14.53 -24.38 8.68
N GLU A 528 -14.92 -25.65 8.82
CA GLU A 528 -15.11 -26.31 10.12
C GLU A 528 -13.82 -26.41 10.90
N ARG A 529 -12.70 -26.73 10.25
CA ARG A 529 -11.37 -26.79 10.89
C ARG A 529 -10.91 -25.43 11.39
N LEU A 530 -11.06 -24.40 10.54
CA LEU A 530 -10.73 -23.04 10.91
C LEU A 530 -11.63 -22.53 12.04
N THR A 531 -12.93 -22.75 11.95
CA THR A 531 -13.90 -22.37 13.00
C THR A 531 -13.52 -22.99 14.34
N ARG A 532 -13.14 -24.28 14.37
CA ARG A 532 -12.69 -24.94 15.58
C ARG A 532 -11.38 -24.36 16.14
N ALA A 533 -10.43 -24.00 15.27
CA ALA A 533 -9.18 -23.36 15.68
C ALA A 533 -9.44 -21.97 16.27
N MET A 534 -10.30 -21.20 15.61
CA MET A 534 -10.68 -19.86 16.07
C MET A 534 -11.48 -19.89 17.36
N ALA A 535 -12.39 -20.86 17.54
CA ALA A 535 -13.18 -21.01 18.78
C ALA A 535 -12.31 -21.22 20.02
N LYS A 536 -11.14 -21.83 19.88
CA LYS A 536 -10.17 -21.98 20.98
C LYS A 536 -9.49 -20.66 21.36
N GLN A 537 -9.56 -19.64 20.50
CA GLN A 537 -9.00 -18.32 20.77
C GLN A 537 -10.02 -17.40 21.48
N THR A 538 -11.30 -17.78 21.51
CA THR A 538 -12.35 -16.99 22.20
C THR A 538 -12.07 -16.92 23.71
N GLY A 539 -12.22 -15.72 24.28
CA GLY A 539 -11.93 -15.45 25.69
C GLY A 539 -10.44 -15.24 26.03
N ARG A 540 -9.53 -15.33 25.06
CA ARG A 540 -8.13 -14.92 25.22
C ARG A 540 -8.03 -13.45 24.89
N ASN A 541 -8.09 -12.62 25.92
CA ASN A 541 -8.19 -11.16 25.78
C ASN A 541 -6.93 -10.56 25.19
N GLY A 542 -7.03 -10.18 23.91
CA GLY A 542 -6.18 -9.21 23.26
C GLY A 542 -4.81 -9.73 22.84
N GLY A 543 -4.29 -9.02 21.89
CA GLY A 543 -2.89 -9.08 21.49
C GLY A 543 -2.17 -7.82 21.92
N SER A 544 -0.93 -7.73 21.51
CA SER A 544 -0.08 -6.57 21.74
C SER A 544 0.86 -6.31 20.58
N VAL A 545 1.42 -5.11 20.57
CA VAL A 545 2.50 -4.71 19.68
C VAL A 545 3.68 -4.32 20.55
N THR A 546 4.81 -4.98 20.35
CA THR A 546 6.08 -4.64 21.00
C THR A 546 6.90 -3.76 20.08
N LEU A 547 7.44 -2.66 20.60
CA LEU A 547 8.31 -1.75 19.86
C LEU A 547 9.71 -1.78 20.47
N LEU A 548 10.71 -2.10 19.64
CA LEU A 548 12.12 -2.14 20.00
C LEU A 548 12.89 -1.07 19.24
N ARG A 549 13.90 -0.48 19.87
CA ARG A 549 14.87 0.38 19.20
C ARG A 549 15.83 -0.44 18.33
N PRO A 550 16.61 0.21 17.44
CA PRO A 550 17.61 -0.48 16.61
C PRO A 550 18.70 -1.24 17.40
N ASP A 551 18.92 -0.89 18.67
CA ASP A 551 19.82 -1.59 19.57
C ASP A 551 19.16 -2.79 20.28
N GLY A 552 17.87 -2.99 20.07
CA GLY A 552 17.08 -4.06 20.69
C GLY A 552 16.46 -3.70 22.05
N SER A 553 16.70 -2.48 22.56
CA SER A 553 16.06 -2.03 23.80
C SER A 553 14.58 -1.72 23.56
N GLU A 554 13.73 -2.02 24.52
CA GLU A 554 12.29 -1.81 24.43
C GLU A 554 11.93 -0.34 24.68
N PHE A 555 10.92 0.17 23.95
CA PHE A 555 10.38 1.52 24.22
C PHE A 555 9.60 1.55 25.53
N THR A 556 9.66 2.69 26.22
CA THR A 556 8.85 2.93 27.42
C THR A 556 7.36 2.80 27.11
N GLY A 557 6.66 1.96 27.83
CA GLY A 557 5.24 1.66 27.62
C GLY A 557 4.95 0.51 26.67
N SER A 558 5.96 -0.03 25.99
CA SER A 558 5.84 -1.29 25.25
C SER A 558 5.70 -2.48 26.26
N PRO A 559 4.94 -3.53 25.95
CA PRO A 559 4.12 -3.70 24.75
C PRO A 559 2.80 -2.91 24.83
N PHE A 560 2.39 -2.37 23.68
CA PHE A 560 1.12 -1.65 23.54
C PHE A 560 -0.04 -2.64 23.33
N SER A 561 -1.15 -2.44 24.03
CA SER A 561 -2.35 -3.29 23.96
C SER A 561 -3.61 -2.42 23.94
N GLY A 562 -4.77 -3.03 23.66
CA GLY A 562 -6.02 -2.30 23.47
C GLY A 562 -6.20 -1.78 22.05
N GLY A 563 -7.03 -0.74 21.85
CA GLY A 563 -7.19 -0.08 20.55
C GLY A 563 -7.67 -0.98 19.41
N GLY A 564 -8.36 -2.09 19.69
CA GLY A 564 -8.83 -3.00 18.64
C GLY A 564 -7.78 -4.04 18.20
N LEU A 565 -6.95 -4.53 19.10
CA LEU A 565 -5.97 -5.61 18.87
C LEU A 565 -6.45 -6.97 19.41
N PRO A 566 -7.54 -7.56 18.91
CA PRO A 566 -8.04 -8.84 19.41
C PRO A 566 -7.14 -10.03 19.03
N GLY A 567 -6.48 -9.94 17.88
CA GLY A 567 -5.58 -10.97 17.40
C GLY A 567 -4.62 -10.41 16.35
N PRO A 568 -3.66 -9.54 16.73
CA PRO A 568 -2.76 -8.91 15.80
C PRO A 568 -1.86 -9.95 15.12
N TRP A 569 -1.97 -10.02 13.79
CA TRP A 569 -1.29 -11.05 13.00
C TRP A 569 -0.10 -10.51 12.22
N ALA A 570 -0.30 -9.44 11.48
CA ALA A 570 0.76 -8.80 10.72
C ALA A 570 0.82 -7.30 11.04
N ALA A 571 2.00 -6.73 10.93
CA ALA A 571 2.23 -5.30 11.07
C ALA A 571 2.95 -4.78 9.83
N THR A 572 2.57 -3.60 9.39
CA THR A 572 3.28 -2.84 8.36
C THR A 572 3.39 -1.39 8.79
N ILE A 573 4.34 -0.67 8.22
CA ILE A 573 4.61 0.72 8.56
C ILE A 573 4.49 1.53 7.27
N ASP A 574 3.75 2.63 7.34
CA ASP A 574 3.61 3.54 6.21
C ASP A 574 4.75 4.57 6.17
N GLY A 575 4.77 5.39 5.12
CA GLY A 575 5.82 6.41 4.92
C GLY A 575 5.82 7.55 5.95
N ASN A 576 4.83 7.60 6.84
CA ASN A 576 4.74 8.53 7.96
C ASN A 576 5.10 7.87 9.30
N ASP A 577 5.65 6.67 9.26
CA ASP A 577 5.92 5.83 10.42
C ASP A 577 4.66 5.45 11.23
N ASN A 578 3.46 5.53 10.62
CA ASN A 578 2.27 4.99 11.26
C ASN A 578 2.26 3.46 11.16
N VAL A 579 1.87 2.84 12.25
CA VAL A 579 1.78 1.38 12.36
C VAL A 579 0.38 0.91 12.01
N TRP A 580 0.30 0.07 11.00
CA TRP A 580 -0.93 -0.61 10.58
C TRP A 580 -0.85 -2.07 11.01
N VAL A 581 -1.83 -2.52 11.79
CA VAL A 581 -1.87 -3.90 12.29
C VAL A 581 -3.12 -4.58 11.75
N SER A 582 -2.93 -5.69 11.05
CA SER A 582 -4.05 -6.55 10.67
C SER A 582 -4.32 -7.58 11.77
N ASN A 583 -5.60 -7.80 12.07
CA ASN A 583 -6.03 -8.80 13.03
C ASN A 583 -6.54 -10.05 12.31
N PHE A 584 -6.23 -11.22 12.83
CA PHE A 584 -6.76 -12.48 12.32
C PHE A 584 -8.22 -12.69 12.71
N ALA A 585 -8.66 -12.08 13.81
CA ALA A 585 -10.04 -12.15 14.30
C ALA A 585 -10.60 -10.74 14.57
N ALA A 586 -11.91 -10.57 14.38
CA ALA A 586 -12.62 -9.35 14.73
C ALA A 586 -13.18 -9.42 16.17
N PRO A 587 -13.26 -8.27 16.89
CA PRO A 587 -13.69 -8.24 18.29
C PRO A 587 -15.08 -8.82 18.57
N ASN A 588 -15.97 -8.76 17.61
CA ASN A 588 -17.38 -9.20 17.73
C ASN A 588 -17.72 -10.29 16.71
N SER A 589 -16.73 -10.99 16.19
CA SER A 589 -16.96 -12.15 15.36
C SER A 589 -17.57 -13.27 16.23
N PRO A 590 -18.51 -14.08 15.73
CA PRO A 590 -18.92 -15.29 16.42
C PRO A 590 -17.76 -16.27 16.63
N LEU A 591 -16.59 -15.94 16.08
CA LEU A 591 -15.30 -16.62 16.23
C LEU A 591 -14.43 -15.98 17.32
N THR A 592 -14.84 -14.89 17.95
CA THR A 592 -14.28 -14.25 19.12
C THR A 592 -15.31 -14.27 20.24
#